data_73a9d9214511892edaf2aaefac32132b
#
_entry.id   73a9d9214511892edaf2aaefac32132b
#
_cell.length_a   1.000
_cell.length_b   1.000
_cell.length_c   1.000
_cell.angle_alpha   90.00
_cell.angle_beta   90.00
_cell.angle_gamma   90.00
#
_symmetry.space_group_name_H-M   'P 1'
#
loop_
_entity.id
_entity.type
_entity.pdbx_description
1 polymer ?
#
loop_
_entity_poly.entity_id
_entity_poly.type
_entity_poly.pdbx_seq_one_letter_code
_entity_poly.pdbx_strand_id
1 'polypeptide(L)'
;MPKIAVAASLALAASAAFAQSATEAELARRLDLLAAELANVKAQLIQLQQQRAAVPAPAPSAAAAPAPSTPLAAAPVRAAEPATVLTSYGEINYNRPTKASENAQADVRRFVLGFQHRFDAKNKVVAEIEVEHSVSSSGDPGEVAIEQAYIEHQINPRWAVRGGLFLMPVGLLNENHEPTTAYYGVERNFVETAIIPTTWREGGLQIVGSFDSGLTLQTGISTGFDLTKWDAASSEGSESPLGAIHQELSLAKARDLAVFGALNWRGIPGLLVGGSVFTGGATHGQAVASARVTLWDAHARWTPGRWDLAALYSRGTISNTAALNAPLVGNPTLIPKSFDGWYAQAAYKLWSHEDYALSPFVRYEQFNTARSFADLGPGLTPAAAPTERVVTVGANFQVTPGVVVKADLQRFRENRDANRVNLGLGWSF
;
A
#
# COMPACT_ATOMS: atom_id res chain seq x y z
N MET A 1 31.58 12.41 56.50
CA MET A 1 30.43 11.77 55.88
C MET A 1 30.70 11.14 54.50
N PRO A 2 31.77 10.33 54.28
CA PRO A 2 31.92 9.62 52.98
C PRO A 2 31.60 8.12 53.03
N LYS A 3 31.19 7.54 54.17
CA LYS A 3 30.95 6.08 54.25
C LYS A 3 29.53 5.64 53.93
N ILE A 4 28.56 6.56 53.85
CA ILE A 4 27.14 6.23 53.53
C ILE A 4 26.90 6.21 52.03
N ALA A 5 27.66 6.99 51.23
CA ALA A 5 27.49 7.03 49.77
C ALA A 5 28.02 5.75 49.08
N VAL A 6 29.04 5.08 49.61
CA VAL A 6 29.58 3.83 49.05
C VAL A 6 28.67 2.63 49.29
N ALA A 7 27.97 2.58 50.42
CA ALA A 7 27.02 1.51 50.70
C ALA A 7 25.75 1.58 49.85
N ALA A 8 25.28 2.79 49.53
CA ALA A 8 24.11 2.97 48.66
C ALA A 8 24.41 2.60 47.19
N SER A 9 25.63 2.89 46.69
CA SER A 9 26.07 2.54 45.35
C SER A 9 26.26 1.02 45.15
N LEU A 10 26.74 0.32 46.19
CA LEU A 10 26.83 -1.16 46.12
C LEU A 10 25.48 -1.85 46.23
N ALA A 11 24.51 -1.30 46.97
CA ALA A 11 23.17 -1.86 47.06
C ALA A 11 22.37 -1.68 45.75
N LEU A 12 22.55 -0.55 45.04
CA LEU A 12 21.93 -0.36 43.70
C LEU A 12 22.56 -1.26 42.62
N ALA A 13 23.88 -1.46 42.68
CA ALA A 13 24.56 -2.36 41.75
C ALA A 13 24.17 -3.84 41.97
N ALA A 14 23.99 -4.26 43.20
CA ALA A 14 23.53 -5.61 43.53
C ALA A 14 22.06 -5.84 43.13
N SER A 15 21.18 -4.87 43.32
CA SER A 15 19.76 -4.99 42.87
C SER A 15 19.60 -5.02 41.34
N ALA A 16 20.42 -4.28 40.60
CA ALA A 16 20.45 -4.33 39.13
C ALA A 16 20.97 -5.70 38.60
N ALA A 17 21.99 -6.27 39.23
CA ALA A 17 22.52 -7.59 38.87
C ALA A 17 21.52 -8.71 39.17
N PHE A 18 20.75 -8.65 40.26
CA PHE A 18 19.69 -9.61 40.57
C PHE A 18 18.47 -9.49 39.63
N ALA A 19 18.10 -8.27 39.22
CA ALA A 19 17.02 -8.06 38.25
C ALA A 19 17.43 -8.59 36.85
N GLN A 20 18.69 -8.40 36.45
CA GLN A 20 19.20 -8.88 35.16
C GLN A 20 19.29 -10.43 35.11
N SER A 21 19.72 -11.09 36.20
CA SER A 21 19.75 -12.54 36.28
C SER A 21 18.35 -13.19 36.32
N ALA A 22 17.36 -12.53 36.92
CA ALA A 22 15.96 -12.98 36.90
C ALA A 22 15.35 -12.89 35.50
N THR A 23 15.71 -11.87 34.74
CA THR A 23 15.25 -11.72 33.33
C THR A 23 15.89 -12.74 32.39
N GLU A 24 17.17 -13.04 32.59
CA GLU A 24 17.88 -14.08 31.81
C GLU A 24 17.34 -15.49 32.10
N ALA A 25 17.04 -15.80 33.36
CA ALA A 25 16.45 -17.07 33.75
C ALA A 25 15.03 -17.24 33.18
N GLU A 26 14.23 -16.18 33.12
CA GLU A 26 12.89 -16.18 32.51
C GLU A 26 12.97 -16.35 30.98
N LEU A 27 13.92 -15.68 30.32
CA LEU A 27 14.20 -15.84 28.91
C LEU A 27 14.66 -17.27 28.56
N ALA A 28 15.54 -17.85 29.38
CA ALA A 28 15.96 -19.24 29.23
C ALA A 28 14.79 -20.22 29.33
N ARG A 29 13.90 -20.04 30.32
CA ARG A 29 12.67 -20.86 30.45
C ARG A 29 11.75 -20.74 29.23
N ARG A 30 11.57 -19.53 28.69
CA ARG A 30 10.76 -19.33 27.46
C ARG A 30 11.37 -19.98 26.25
N LEU A 31 12.69 -19.94 26.13
CA LEU A 31 13.42 -20.65 25.05
C LEU A 31 13.25 -22.16 25.16
N ASP A 32 13.32 -22.74 26.36
CA ASP A 32 13.11 -24.15 26.56
C ASP A 32 11.67 -24.58 26.24
N LEU A 33 10.67 -23.78 26.61
CA LEU A 33 9.27 -24.01 26.25
C LEU A 33 9.05 -23.97 24.74
N LEU A 34 9.58 -22.97 24.05
CA LEU A 34 9.50 -22.85 22.60
C LEU A 34 10.21 -24.01 21.88
N ALA A 35 11.36 -24.45 22.40
CA ALA A 35 12.07 -25.61 21.87
C ALA A 35 11.26 -26.91 22.01
N ALA A 36 10.56 -27.09 23.14
CA ALA A 36 9.67 -28.22 23.37
C ALA A 36 8.44 -28.18 22.46
N GLU A 37 7.82 -27.02 22.25
CA GLU A 37 6.71 -26.84 21.30
C GLU A 37 7.14 -27.14 19.87
N LEU A 38 8.29 -26.65 19.45
CA LEU A 38 8.85 -26.90 18.12
C LEU A 38 9.13 -28.39 17.87
N ALA A 39 9.62 -29.11 18.90
CA ALA A 39 9.81 -30.55 18.84
C ALA A 39 8.48 -31.29 18.71
N ASN A 40 7.45 -30.86 19.39
CA ASN A 40 6.11 -31.44 19.32
C ASN A 40 5.45 -31.24 17.94
N VAL A 41 5.52 -30.01 17.38
CA VAL A 41 5.03 -29.70 16.03
C VAL A 41 5.78 -30.53 14.97
N LYS A 42 7.09 -30.70 15.12
CA LYS A 42 7.90 -31.51 14.23
C LYS A 42 7.52 -33.00 14.29
N ALA A 43 7.21 -33.54 15.46
CA ALA A 43 6.72 -34.92 15.63
C ALA A 43 5.34 -35.11 14.98
N GLN A 44 4.42 -34.15 15.13
CA GLN A 44 3.10 -34.14 14.48
C GLN A 44 3.21 -34.11 12.95
N LEU A 45 4.12 -33.32 12.40
CA LEU A 45 4.39 -33.24 10.97
C LEU A 45 4.89 -34.61 10.41
N ILE A 46 5.81 -35.27 11.12
CA ILE A 46 6.31 -36.57 10.75
C ILE A 46 5.17 -37.63 10.79
N GLN A 47 4.31 -37.56 11.79
CA GLN A 47 3.17 -38.47 11.93
C GLN A 47 2.15 -38.27 10.79
N LEU A 48 1.85 -37.01 10.42
CA LEU A 48 0.99 -36.69 9.27
C LEU A 48 1.58 -37.16 7.94
N GLN A 49 2.90 -37.04 7.75
CA GLN A 49 3.59 -37.54 6.56
C GLN A 49 3.53 -39.09 6.48
N GLN A 50 3.70 -39.80 7.60
CA GLN A 50 3.58 -41.22 7.69
C GLN A 50 2.14 -41.71 7.43
N GLN A 51 1.13 -41.02 7.93
CA GLN A 51 -0.28 -41.30 7.65
C GLN A 51 -0.62 -41.11 6.16
N ARG A 52 -0.05 -40.10 5.50
CA ARG A 52 -0.20 -39.90 4.05
C ARG A 52 0.46 -40.98 3.22
N ALA A 53 1.60 -41.53 3.68
CA ALA A 53 2.32 -42.62 3.01
C ALA A 53 1.65 -43.97 3.23
N ALA A 54 0.78 -44.12 4.25
CA ALA A 54 0.11 -45.37 4.61
C ALA A 54 -1.25 -45.56 3.93
N VAL A 55 -1.69 -44.65 3.03
CA VAL A 55 -2.91 -44.87 2.22
C VAL A 55 -2.55 -45.88 1.10
N PRO A 56 -3.06 -47.10 1.10
CA PRO A 56 -2.75 -48.09 0.08
C PRO A 56 -3.31 -47.64 -1.28
N ALA A 57 -2.50 -47.73 -2.32
CA ALA A 57 -2.97 -47.59 -3.69
C ALA A 57 -4.04 -48.66 -3.96
N PRO A 58 -5.16 -48.33 -4.65
CA PRO A 58 -6.17 -49.33 -4.97
C PRO A 58 -5.59 -50.44 -5.84
N ALA A 59 -5.80 -51.68 -5.40
CA ALA A 59 -5.35 -52.87 -6.10
C ALA A 59 -6.00 -52.97 -7.50
N PRO A 60 -5.29 -53.48 -8.53
CA PRO A 60 -5.84 -53.64 -9.86
C PRO A 60 -6.90 -54.76 -9.87
N SER A 61 -8.13 -54.44 -10.20
CA SER A 61 -9.21 -55.38 -10.44
C SER A 61 -8.95 -56.10 -11.76
N ALA A 62 -9.05 -57.47 -11.71
CA ALA A 62 -8.81 -58.34 -12.82
C ALA A 62 -9.82 -58.14 -13.97
N ALA A 63 -9.32 -58.37 -15.17
CA ALA A 63 -9.92 -58.12 -16.47
C ALA A 63 -11.20 -58.92 -16.75
N ALA A 64 -12.20 -58.27 -17.32
CA ALA A 64 -13.18 -58.85 -18.24
C ALA A 64 -12.96 -58.25 -19.63
N ALA A 65 -12.94 -59.10 -20.65
CA ALA A 65 -12.58 -58.79 -22.04
C ALA A 65 -13.63 -57.90 -22.79
N PRO A 66 -13.24 -57.28 -23.91
CA PRO A 66 -13.78 -56.01 -24.36
C PRO A 66 -14.85 -56.10 -25.43
N ALA A 67 -15.79 -55.18 -25.43
CA ALA A 67 -16.51 -54.70 -26.61
C ALA A 67 -15.90 -53.38 -27.10
N PRO A 68 -15.79 -53.11 -28.44
CA PRO A 68 -15.07 -51.97 -28.94
C PRO A 68 -15.95 -50.72 -28.84
N SER A 69 -15.61 -49.83 -27.95
CA SER A 69 -16.15 -48.46 -27.92
C SER A 69 -15.04 -47.48 -28.27
N THR A 70 -15.32 -46.67 -29.28
CA THR A 70 -14.54 -45.47 -29.71
C THR A 70 -14.06 -44.67 -28.51
N PRO A 71 -12.80 -44.23 -28.45
CA PRO A 71 -12.34 -43.40 -27.36
C PRO A 71 -12.94 -42.00 -27.53
N LEU A 72 -13.90 -41.61 -26.67
CA LEU A 72 -14.12 -40.21 -26.41
C LEU A 72 -12.81 -39.67 -25.82
N ALA A 73 -12.20 -38.71 -26.52
CA ALA A 73 -11.05 -38.00 -25.98
C ALA A 73 -11.42 -37.41 -24.60
N ALA A 74 -10.78 -37.92 -23.56
CA ALA A 74 -10.93 -37.33 -22.22
C ALA A 74 -10.53 -35.88 -22.30
N ALA A 75 -11.46 -34.96 -22.04
CA ALA A 75 -11.15 -33.55 -21.88
C ALA A 75 -10.03 -33.43 -20.84
N PRO A 76 -9.01 -32.59 -21.06
CA PRO A 76 -7.93 -32.43 -20.10
C PRO A 76 -8.55 -32.07 -18.76
N VAL A 77 -8.28 -32.88 -17.73
CA VAL A 77 -8.67 -32.56 -16.35
C VAL A 77 -7.92 -31.30 -15.99
N ARG A 78 -8.63 -30.17 -15.99
CA ARG A 78 -8.10 -28.89 -15.56
C ARG A 78 -7.69 -29.10 -14.10
N ALA A 79 -6.39 -28.97 -13.80
CA ALA A 79 -5.92 -29.03 -12.44
C ALA A 79 -6.75 -28.06 -11.61
N ALA A 80 -7.31 -28.52 -10.51
CA ALA A 80 -8.11 -27.67 -9.64
C ALA A 80 -7.19 -26.52 -9.16
N GLU A 81 -7.61 -25.27 -9.34
CA GLU A 81 -6.88 -24.13 -8.82
C GLU A 81 -6.68 -24.28 -7.31
N PRO A 82 -5.48 -23.99 -6.79
CA PRO A 82 -5.21 -24.14 -5.36
C PRO A 82 -6.20 -23.29 -4.55
N ALA A 83 -6.74 -23.85 -3.46
CA ALA A 83 -7.66 -23.13 -2.59
C ALA A 83 -6.98 -21.92 -1.93
N THR A 84 -5.67 -21.99 -1.70
CA THR A 84 -4.86 -20.91 -1.14
C THR A 84 -3.75 -20.52 -2.12
N VAL A 85 -3.64 -19.23 -2.42
CA VAL A 85 -2.58 -18.62 -3.22
C VAL A 85 -1.81 -17.66 -2.31
N LEU A 86 -0.50 -17.76 -2.30
CA LEU A 86 0.39 -16.80 -1.64
C LEU A 86 0.90 -15.81 -2.68
N THR A 87 1.03 -14.56 -2.27
CA THR A 87 1.60 -13.47 -3.06
C THR A 87 2.63 -12.73 -2.21
N SER A 88 3.60 -12.12 -2.83
CA SER A 88 4.55 -11.24 -2.15
C SER A 88 5.08 -10.21 -3.13
N TYR A 89 5.37 -9.03 -2.63
CA TYR A 89 6.18 -8.04 -3.33
C TYR A 89 7.03 -7.25 -2.35
N GLY A 90 8.06 -6.60 -2.86
CA GLY A 90 8.89 -5.73 -2.04
C GLY A 90 9.84 -4.91 -2.87
N GLU A 91 10.46 -3.94 -2.20
CA GLU A 91 11.36 -2.95 -2.78
C GLU A 91 12.53 -2.66 -1.85
N ILE A 92 13.72 -2.54 -2.44
CA ILE A 92 14.90 -2.01 -1.79
C ILE A 92 15.34 -0.80 -2.60
N ASN A 93 15.42 0.37 -1.95
CA ASN A 93 15.75 1.63 -2.59
C ASN A 93 17.05 2.21 -2.05
N TYR A 94 17.79 2.89 -2.92
CA TYR A 94 18.90 3.76 -2.58
C TYR A 94 18.60 5.14 -3.15
N ASN A 95 18.52 6.14 -2.28
CA ASN A 95 18.20 7.52 -2.62
C ASN A 95 19.39 8.41 -2.22
N ARG A 96 19.93 9.16 -3.20
CA ARG A 96 21.06 10.04 -2.97
C ARG A 96 20.73 11.46 -3.42
N PRO A 97 20.54 12.41 -2.48
CA PRO A 97 20.43 13.83 -2.80
C PRO A 97 21.66 14.33 -3.56
N THR A 98 21.44 15.19 -4.58
CA THR A 98 22.55 15.66 -5.43
C THR A 98 23.40 16.74 -4.76
N LYS A 99 22.82 17.50 -3.81
CA LYS A 99 23.51 18.57 -3.07
C LYS A 99 24.02 18.13 -1.70
N ALA A 100 23.34 17.22 -1.04
CA ALA A 100 23.64 16.74 0.29
C ALA A 100 23.87 15.22 0.23
N SER A 101 24.95 14.81 -0.44
CA SER A 101 25.25 13.39 -0.69
C SER A 101 25.52 12.59 0.59
N GLU A 102 25.85 13.24 1.68
CA GLU A 102 25.97 12.67 3.03
C GLU A 102 24.63 12.16 3.58
N ASN A 103 23.52 12.66 3.06
CA ASN A 103 22.16 12.20 3.38
C ASN A 103 21.68 11.06 2.48
N ALA A 104 22.60 10.36 1.80
CA ALA A 104 22.26 9.18 1.02
C ALA A 104 21.76 8.06 1.94
N GLN A 105 20.64 7.43 1.55
CA GLN A 105 19.99 6.37 2.32
C GLN A 105 19.77 5.13 1.46
N ALA A 106 19.95 3.96 2.07
CA ALA A 106 19.52 2.68 1.52
C ALA A 106 18.46 2.11 2.47
N ASP A 107 17.38 1.59 1.90
CA ASP A 107 16.21 1.20 2.67
C ASP A 107 15.52 -0.02 2.07
N VAL A 108 15.07 -0.95 2.91
CA VAL A 108 14.00 -1.89 2.54
C VAL A 108 12.70 -1.11 2.60
N ARG A 109 12.31 -0.54 1.46
CA ARG A 109 11.17 0.38 1.41
C ARG A 109 9.88 -0.27 1.89
N ARG A 110 9.67 -1.54 1.47
CA ARG A 110 8.59 -2.39 1.95
C ARG A 110 8.83 -3.85 1.64
N PHE A 111 8.23 -4.69 2.44
CA PHE A 111 8.05 -6.12 2.20
C PHE A 111 6.59 -6.46 2.50
N VAL A 112 5.87 -6.99 1.51
CA VAL A 112 4.47 -7.36 1.64
C VAL A 112 4.31 -8.85 1.41
N LEU A 113 3.56 -9.50 2.30
CA LEU A 113 3.14 -10.88 2.18
C LEU A 113 1.62 -10.93 2.15
N GLY A 114 1.07 -11.45 1.06
CA GLY A 114 -0.34 -11.61 0.84
C GLY A 114 -0.76 -13.07 0.71
N PHE A 115 -2.03 -13.33 0.99
CA PHE A 115 -2.67 -14.58 0.64
C PHE A 115 -4.12 -14.38 0.25
N GLN A 116 -4.58 -15.26 -0.63
CA GLN A 116 -6.00 -15.43 -0.92
C GLN A 116 -6.38 -16.87 -0.57
N HIS A 117 -7.48 -17.05 0.13
CA HIS A 117 -8.03 -18.37 0.37
C HIS A 117 -9.48 -18.45 -0.09
N ARG A 118 -9.78 -19.41 -0.95
CA ARG A 118 -11.11 -19.68 -1.45
C ARG A 118 -11.79 -20.73 -0.58
N PHE A 119 -12.82 -20.33 0.14
CA PHE A 119 -13.65 -21.25 0.95
C PHE A 119 -14.54 -22.14 0.08
N ASP A 120 -15.12 -21.54 -0.98
CA ASP A 120 -15.97 -22.19 -1.95
C ASP A 120 -15.96 -21.44 -3.30
N ALA A 121 -16.87 -21.78 -4.21
CA ALA A 121 -16.96 -21.16 -5.54
C ALA A 121 -17.32 -19.64 -5.50
N LYS A 122 -17.84 -19.15 -4.38
CA LYS A 122 -18.35 -17.77 -4.24
C LYS A 122 -17.62 -16.95 -3.20
N ASN A 123 -17.02 -17.59 -2.22
CA ASN A 123 -16.45 -16.92 -1.06
C ASN A 123 -14.93 -17.07 -1.00
N LYS A 124 -14.25 -15.94 -0.88
CA LYS A 124 -12.80 -15.91 -0.62
C LYS A 124 -12.45 -14.85 0.41
N VAL A 125 -11.37 -15.05 1.12
CA VAL A 125 -10.68 -14.02 1.90
C VAL A 125 -9.43 -13.59 1.15
N VAL A 126 -9.13 -12.31 1.25
CA VAL A 126 -7.87 -11.69 0.80
C VAL A 126 -7.27 -10.96 1.98
N ALA A 127 -5.99 -11.17 2.23
CA ALA A 127 -5.26 -10.46 3.27
C ALA A 127 -3.83 -10.18 2.83
N GLU A 128 -3.29 -9.04 3.26
CA GLU A 128 -1.92 -8.60 3.04
C GLU A 128 -1.37 -7.94 4.30
N ILE A 129 -0.13 -8.31 4.64
CA ILE A 129 0.63 -7.73 5.73
C ILE A 129 1.83 -7.02 5.10
N GLU A 130 1.98 -5.74 5.40
CA GLU A 130 3.09 -4.91 4.99
C GLU A 130 4.05 -4.70 6.16
N VAL A 131 5.34 -4.73 5.87
CA VAL A 131 6.41 -4.28 6.75
C VAL A 131 7.16 -3.17 6.01
N GLU A 132 7.06 -1.94 6.50
CA GLU A 132 7.87 -0.82 6.01
C GLU A 132 9.15 -0.73 6.81
N HIS A 133 10.24 -0.45 6.09
CA HIS A 133 11.61 -0.50 6.59
C HIS A 133 12.02 -1.89 7.14
N SER A 134 13.31 -2.11 7.39
CA SER A 134 13.80 -3.42 7.85
C SER A 134 13.65 -3.64 9.35
N VAL A 135 13.45 -2.59 10.12
CA VAL A 135 13.31 -2.63 11.58
C VAL A 135 12.09 -1.84 11.99
N SER A 136 11.18 -2.50 12.72
CA SER A 136 10.00 -1.89 13.28
C SER A 136 10.01 -2.05 14.80
N SER A 137 10.29 -0.96 15.51
CA SER A 137 10.26 -0.88 16.98
C SER A 137 9.87 0.53 17.42
N SER A 138 9.67 0.74 18.72
CA SER A 138 9.24 2.05 19.25
C SER A 138 10.23 3.20 19.01
N GLY A 139 11.45 2.92 18.61
CA GLY A 139 12.48 3.92 18.33
C GLY A 139 12.90 3.99 16.85
N ASP A 140 12.32 3.15 16.00
CA ASP A 140 12.68 3.03 14.59
C ASP A 140 11.54 3.53 13.70
N PRO A 141 11.81 3.96 12.46
CA PRO A 141 10.80 4.48 11.55
C PRO A 141 9.90 3.39 10.94
N GLY A 142 10.22 2.09 11.13
CA GLY A 142 9.50 0.99 10.51
C GLY A 142 8.11 0.79 11.09
N GLU A 143 7.20 0.33 10.23
CA GLU A 143 5.82 0.01 10.55
C GLU A 143 5.48 -1.43 10.14
N VAL A 144 4.58 -2.08 10.89
CA VAL A 144 3.92 -3.33 10.49
C VAL A 144 2.43 -3.06 10.45
N ALA A 145 1.83 -3.20 9.29
CA ALA A 145 0.42 -2.91 9.07
C ALA A 145 -0.29 -4.03 8.31
N ILE A 146 -1.60 -4.13 8.49
CA ILE A 146 -2.48 -4.90 7.62
C ILE A 146 -2.89 -3.98 6.48
N GLU A 147 -2.45 -4.29 5.26
CA GLU A 147 -2.77 -3.49 4.08
C GLU A 147 -4.16 -3.83 3.54
N GLN A 148 -4.52 -5.11 3.52
CA GLN A 148 -5.85 -5.58 3.15
C GLN A 148 -6.29 -6.72 4.07
N ALA A 149 -7.57 -6.78 4.40
CA ALA A 149 -8.21 -7.90 5.08
C ALA A 149 -9.72 -7.85 4.83
N TYR A 150 -10.19 -8.52 3.78
CA TYR A 150 -11.60 -8.52 3.42
C TYR A 150 -12.08 -9.89 2.95
N ILE A 151 -13.39 -10.10 3.07
CA ILE A 151 -14.09 -11.22 2.45
C ILE A 151 -14.79 -10.70 1.21
N GLU A 152 -14.64 -11.43 0.10
CA GLU A 152 -15.37 -11.20 -1.14
C GLU A 152 -16.39 -12.32 -1.35
N HIS A 153 -17.64 -11.93 -1.58
CA HIS A 153 -18.74 -12.81 -1.97
C HIS A 153 -19.18 -12.54 -3.40
N GLN A 154 -19.03 -13.54 -4.28
CA GLN A 154 -19.49 -13.48 -5.66
C GLN A 154 -20.99 -13.75 -5.74
N ILE A 155 -21.79 -12.71 -6.00
CA ILE A 155 -23.26 -12.82 -6.17
C ILE A 155 -23.59 -13.58 -7.46
N ASN A 156 -22.94 -13.16 -8.55
CA ASN A 156 -23.07 -13.75 -9.88
C ASN A 156 -21.82 -13.40 -10.72
N PRO A 157 -21.64 -13.86 -11.95
CA PRO A 157 -20.44 -13.60 -12.75
C PRO A 157 -20.07 -12.12 -12.93
N ARG A 158 -21.01 -11.20 -12.78
CA ARG A 158 -20.78 -9.75 -12.96
C ARG A 158 -20.62 -8.99 -11.65
N TRP A 159 -21.18 -9.47 -10.55
CA TRP A 159 -21.29 -8.72 -9.31
C TRP A 159 -20.67 -9.46 -8.12
N ALA A 160 -19.84 -8.75 -7.38
CA ALA A 160 -19.31 -9.20 -6.09
C ALA A 160 -19.51 -8.12 -5.01
N VAL A 161 -19.52 -8.54 -3.77
CA VAL A 161 -19.52 -7.66 -2.58
C VAL A 161 -18.27 -7.98 -1.77
N ARG A 162 -17.57 -6.94 -1.32
CA ARG A 162 -16.45 -7.02 -0.40
C ARG A 162 -16.82 -6.38 0.93
N GLY A 163 -16.42 -7.00 2.02
CA GLY A 163 -16.58 -6.45 3.36
C GLY A 163 -15.29 -6.62 4.16
N GLY A 164 -14.78 -5.55 4.75
CA GLY A 164 -13.53 -5.54 5.51
C GLY A 164 -12.67 -4.33 5.22
N LEU A 165 -11.35 -4.48 5.37
CA LEU A 165 -10.33 -3.51 5.05
C LEU A 165 -9.87 -3.73 3.60
N PHE A 166 -10.02 -2.75 2.73
CA PHE A 166 -9.64 -2.84 1.32
C PHE A 166 -9.02 -1.54 0.82
N LEU A 167 -8.17 -1.65 -0.19
CA LEU A 167 -7.58 -0.50 -0.87
C LEU A 167 -8.68 0.30 -1.57
N MET A 168 -8.62 1.61 -1.43
CA MET A 168 -9.58 2.52 -2.06
C MET A 168 -9.32 2.56 -3.57
N PRO A 169 -10.37 2.42 -4.41
CA PRO A 169 -10.22 2.40 -5.88
C PRO A 169 -10.04 3.81 -6.44
N VAL A 170 -8.95 4.47 -6.07
CA VAL A 170 -8.63 5.85 -6.43
C VAL A 170 -7.27 5.89 -7.13
N GLY A 171 -7.18 6.58 -8.26
CA GLY A 171 -5.95 6.69 -9.03
C GLY A 171 -5.59 5.42 -9.80
N LEU A 172 -4.35 5.36 -10.28
CA LEU A 172 -3.78 4.22 -11.02
C LEU A 172 -2.98 3.27 -10.14
N LEU A 173 -2.37 3.78 -9.06
CA LEU A 173 -1.42 3.03 -8.25
C LEU A 173 -2.02 2.47 -6.96
N ASN A 174 -3.12 3.01 -6.44
CA ASN A 174 -3.55 2.62 -5.10
C ASN A 174 -3.97 1.14 -4.99
N GLU A 175 -4.66 0.58 -5.99
CA GLU A 175 -5.01 -0.84 -6.02
C GLU A 175 -3.95 -1.73 -6.72
N ASN A 176 -2.99 -1.11 -7.45
CA ASN A 176 -1.96 -1.82 -8.21
C ASN A 176 -0.64 -1.06 -8.03
N HIS A 177 0.14 -1.46 -7.07
CA HIS A 177 1.34 -0.71 -6.68
C HIS A 177 2.60 -1.58 -6.56
N GLU A 178 2.56 -2.81 -7.12
CA GLU A 178 3.73 -3.69 -7.16
C GLU A 178 4.84 -3.07 -8.03
N PRO A 179 6.09 -3.11 -7.55
CA PRO A 179 7.20 -2.41 -8.21
C PRO A 179 7.57 -2.96 -9.59
N THR A 180 7.16 -4.19 -9.90
CA THR A 180 7.55 -4.87 -11.14
C THR A 180 6.70 -4.45 -12.35
N THR A 181 5.46 -3.98 -12.14
CA THR A 181 4.46 -3.76 -13.20
C THR A 181 3.71 -2.44 -13.12
N ALA A 182 3.55 -1.88 -11.90
CA ALA A 182 2.65 -0.76 -11.73
C ALA A 182 3.27 0.57 -12.15
N TYR A 183 4.55 0.80 -11.88
CA TYR A 183 5.22 2.07 -12.13
C TYR A 183 6.71 1.90 -12.47
N TYR A 184 7.30 2.91 -13.13
CA TYR A 184 8.67 2.90 -13.65
C TYR A 184 9.69 3.53 -12.71
N GLY A 185 9.36 4.59 -11.99
CA GLY A 185 10.28 5.24 -11.05
C GLY A 185 10.75 4.31 -9.94
N VAL A 186 11.87 4.60 -9.32
CA VAL A 186 12.25 3.98 -8.05
C VAL A 186 11.22 4.35 -7.00
N GLU A 187 10.84 5.64 -6.96
CA GLU A 187 9.74 6.12 -6.15
C GLU A 187 8.44 6.25 -6.97
N ARG A 188 7.30 6.06 -6.31
CA ARG A 188 5.97 6.36 -6.86
C ARG A 188 5.89 7.83 -7.26
N ASN A 189 4.90 8.21 -8.06
CA ASN A 189 4.70 9.61 -8.43
C ASN A 189 4.13 10.42 -7.25
N PHE A 190 4.46 11.71 -7.20
CA PHE A 190 4.05 12.59 -6.09
C PHE A 190 2.55 12.89 -6.07
N VAL A 191 1.86 12.80 -7.18
CA VAL A 191 0.41 12.99 -7.21
C VAL A 191 -0.31 11.86 -6.47
N GLU A 192 0.17 10.61 -6.63
CA GLU A 192 -0.37 9.43 -5.95
C GLU A 192 0.39 9.10 -4.65
N THR A 193 1.00 10.10 -4.01
CA THR A 193 1.54 10.02 -2.65
C THR A 193 1.20 11.26 -1.83
N ALA A 194 1.28 12.47 -2.42
CA ALA A 194 1.01 13.71 -1.72
C ALA A 194 -0.43 14.22 -1.86
N ILE A 195 -1.12 13.93 -2.98
CA ILE A 195 -2.50 14.35 -3.23
C ILE A 195 -3.49 13.22 -2.95
N ILE A 196 -3.23 12.03 -3.48
CA ILE A 196 -3.90 10.78 -3.12
C ILE A 196 -2.98 10.10 -2.10
N PRO A 197 -3.45 9.73 -0.89
CA PRO A 197 -2.62 8.96 0.04
C PRO A 197 -2.13 7.68 -0.60
N THR A 198 -0.87 7.32 -0.38
CA THR A 198 -0.30 6.08 -0.90
C THR A 198 -0.77 4.89 -0.09
N THR A 199 -1.07 3.79 -0.77
CA THR A 199 -1.57 2.54 -0.16
C THR A 199 -2.79 2.79 0.73
N TRP A 200 -3.62 3.76 0.30
CA TRP A 200 -4.79 4.19 1.05
C TRP A 200 -5.84 3.11 1.13
N ARG A 201 -6.16 2.71 2.34
CA ARG A 201 -7.10 1.64 2.70
C ARG A 201 -8.13 2.13 3.69
N GLU A 202 -9.36 1.64 3.59
CA GLU A 202 -10.46 1.96 4.50
C GLU A 202 -11.30 0.72 4.80
N GLY A 203 -11.92 0.70 5.98
CA GLY A 203 -12.86 -0.36 6.33
C GLY A 203 -14.26 -0.05 5.85
N GLY A 204 -14.96 -1.03 5.26
CA GLY A 204 -16.30 -0.78 4.76
C GLY A 204 -16.94 -1.92 3.99
N LEU A 205 -17.91 -1.55 3.17
CA LEU A 205 -18.60 -2.43 2.22
C LEU A 205 -18.45 -1.86 0.81
N GLN A 206 -18.02 -2.70 -0.12
CA GLN A 206 -17.81 -2.36 -1.52
C GLN A 206 -18.59 -3.30 -2.42
N ILE A 207 -19.25 -2.77 -3.43
CA ILE A 207 -19.85 -3.52 -4.54
C ILE A 207 -18.94 -3.36 -5.74
N VAL A 208 -18.59 -4.48 -6.36
CA VAL A 208 -17.76 -4.54 -7.58
C VAL A 208 -18.62 -5.10 -8.71
N GLY A 209 -18.71 -4.35 -9.81
CA GLY A 209 -19.37 -4.78 -11.05
C GLY A 209 -18.35 -4.91 -12.18
N SER A 210 -18.32 -6.06 -12.87
CA SER A 210 -17.45 -6.30 -14.03
C SER A 210 -18.32 -6.69 -15.23
N PHE A 211 -18.15 -5.98 -16.35
CA PHE A 211 -19.00 -6.11 -17.52
C PHE A 211 -18.21 -6.54 -18.76
N ASP A 212 -18.83 -7.29 -19.64
CA ASP A 212 -18.23 -7.81 -20.88
C ASP A 212 -17.74 -6.68 -21.81
N SER A 213 -18.26 -5.46 -21.65
CA SER A 213 -17.80 -4.26 -22.36
C SER A 213 -16.41 -3.76 -21.94
N GLY A 214 -15.79 -4.41 -20.96
CA GLY A 214 -14.55 -3.97 -20.32
C GLY A 214 -14.75 -2.89 -19.25
N LEU A 215 -15.99 -2.59 -18.87
CA LEU A 215 -16.31 -1.65 -17.81
C LEU A 215 -16.22 -2.34 -16.45
N THR A 216 -15.56 -1.71 -15.48
CA THR A 216 -15.56 -2.07 -14.06
C THR A 216 -16.11 -0.92 -13.25
N LEU A 217 -17.08 -1.18 -12.40
CA LEU A 217 -17.64 -0.26 -11.42
C LEU A 217 -17.28 -0.74 -10.02
N GLN A 218 -16.78 0.15 -9.18
CA GLN A 218 -16.56 -0.09 -7.75
C GLN A 218 -17.25 1.04 -7.00
N THR A 219 -18.10 0.73 -6.02
CA THR A 219 -18.79 1.73 -5.21
C THR A 219 -19.11 1.17 -3.84
N GLY A 220 -19.25 2.05 -2.85
CA GLY A 220 -19.53 1.59 -1.50
C GLY A 220 -19.55 2.69 -0.46
N ILE A 221 -19.55 2.22 0.78
CA ILE A 221 -19.43 3.03 1.99
C ILE A 221 -18.22 2.57 2.79
N SER A 222 -17.50 3.50 3.39
CA SER A 222 -16.32 3.18 4.18
C SER A 222 -16.16 4.12 5.38
N THR A 223 -15.25 3.79 6.28
CA THR A 223 -14.62 4.79 7.15
C THR A 223 -14.01 5.86 6.27
N GLY A 224 -13.64 6.99 6.84
CA GLY A 224 -13.10 8.10 6.08
C GLY A 224 -11.99 8.81 6.86
N PHE A 225 -11.69 10.02 6.46
CA PHE A 225 -10.67 10.85 7.07
C PHE A 225 -11.10 11.41 8.43
N ASP A 226 -10.12 11.72 9.29
CA ASP A 226 -10.34 12.33 10.61
C ASP A 226 -9.51 13.61 10.79
N LEU A 227 -10.12 14.75 10.58
CA LEU A 227 -9.50 16.06 10.76
C LEU A 227 -9.11 16.38 12.21
N THR A 228 -9.56 15.61 13.19
CA THR A 228 -9.09 15.79 14.58
C THR A 228 -7.67 15.22 14.79
N LYS A 229 -7.13 14.46 13.82
CA LYS A 229 -5.73 14.03 13.78
C LYS A 229 -4.78 15.12 13.25
N TRP A 230 -5.31 16.20 12.67
CA TRP A 230 -4.48 17.25 12.10
C TRP A 230 -3.57 17.87 13.15
N ASP A 231 -2.26 17.71 12.97
CA ASP A 231 -1.24 18.35 13.79
C ASP A 231 -0.71 19.61 13.08
N ALA A 232 -1.14 20.77 13.56
CA ALA A 232 -0.72 22.05 12.99
C ALA A 232 0.75 22.43 13.29
N ALA A 233 1.41 21.72 14.22
CA ALA A 233 2.83 21.89 14.53
C ALA A 233 3.75 21.01 13.67
N SER A 234 3.20 19.95 13.06
CA SER A 234 3.92 19.05 12.15
C SER A 234 3.94 19.56 10.70
N SER A 235 4.92 19.14 9.91
CA SER A 235 4.97 19.37 8.46
C SER A 235 4.12 18.37 7.67
N GLU A 236 3.67 17.27 8.26
CA GLU A 236 2.99 16.17 7.59
C GLU A 236 1.78 16.63 6.76
N GLY A 237 0.93 17.48 7.33
CA GLY A 237 -0.23 18.05 6.63
C GLY A 237 0.14 18.94 5.43
N SER A 238 1.33 19.56 5.42
CA SER A 238 1.84 20.31 4.27
C SER A 238 2.44 19.41 3.18
N GLU A 239 2.91 18.22 3.55
CA GLU A 239 3.47 17.23 2.63
C GLU A 239 2.37 16.40 1.98
N SER A 240 1.40 15.91 2.76
CA SER A 240 0.23 15.17 2.29
C SER A 240 -1.00 15.49 3.15
N PRO A 241 -1.89 16.39 2.71
CA PRO A 241 -3.04 16.82 3.51
C PRO A 241 -3.98 15.68 3.91
N LEU A 242 -4.16 14.68 3.06
CA LEU A 242 -4.99 13.52 3.35
C LEU A 242 -4.20 12.42 4.06
N GLY A 243 -2.91 12.28 3.80
CA GLY A 243 -2.02 11.37 4.53
C GLY A 243 -2.01 11.66 6.03
N ALA A 244 -1.96 12.95 6.42
CA ALA A 244 -1.96 13.37 7.82
C ALA A 244 -3.27 13.04 8.59
N ILE A 245 -4.35 12.70 7.90
CA ILE A 245 -5.68 12.52 8.50
C ILE A 245 -6.35 11.20 8.14
N HIS A 246 -5.66 10.26 7.47
CA HIS A 246 -6.19 8.93 7.16
C HIS A 246 -6.29 8.07 8.44
N GLN A 247 -7.13 7.05 8.42
CA GLN A 247 -7.42 6.25 9.59
C GLN A 247 -7.07 4.76 9.46
N GLU A 248 -7.07 4.19 8.24
CA GLU A 248 -6.64 2.83 7.90
C GLU A 248 -7.32 1.72 8.73
N LEU A 249 -8.55 1.98 9.19
CA LEU A 249 -9.30 1.12 10.10
C LEU A 249 -8.57 0.84 11.45
N SER A 250 -7.57 1.66 11.82
CA SER A 250 -6.86 1.55 13.10
C SER A 250 -7.66 2.28 14.20
N LEU A 251 -8.62 1.58 14.81
CA LEU A 251 -9.61 2.17 15.72
C LEU A 251 -10.33 3.39 15.12
N ALA A 252 -10.59 3.31 13.82
CA ALA A 252 -11.12 4.40 13.02
C ALA A 252 -12.46 4.92 13.57
N LYS A 253 -12.59 6.24 13.67
CA LYS A 253 -13.87 6.88 13.98
C LYS A 253 -14.84 6.64 12.82
N ALA A 254 -15.99 6.10 13.10
CA ALA A 254 -16.98 5.67 12.12
C ALA A 254 -18.34 6.36 12.27
N ARG A 255 -18.41 7.49 12.99
CA ARG A 255 -19.64 8.28 13.08
C ARG A 255 -20.05 8.85 11.73
N ASP A 256 -19.09 9.45 11.04
CA ASP A 256 -19.29 10.07 9.74
C ASP A 256 -18.67 9.16 8.67
N LEU A 257 -19.49 8.30 8.05
CA LEU A 257 -19.04 7.44 6.98
C LEU A 257 -18.85 8.23 5.68
N ALA A 258 -18.00 7.71 4.80
CA ALA A 258 -17.78 8.19 3.46
C ALA A 258 -18.49 7.32 2.43
N VAL A 259 -18.76 7.89 1.27
CA VAL A 259 -19.18 7.19 0.07
C VAL A 259 -18.12 7.36 -1.00
N PHE A 260 -17.93 6.33 -1.82
CA PHE A 260 -16.99 6.36 -2.92
C PHE A 260 -17.53 5.64 -4.15
N GLY A 261 -16.98 6.00 -5.30
CA GLY A 261 -17.24 5.34 -6.55
C GLY A 261 -16.08 5.49 -7.51
N ALA A 262 -15.78 4.43 -8.24
CA ALA A 262 -14.78 4.40 -9.30
C ALA A 262 -15.34 3.70 -10.53
N LEU A 263 -14.97 4.20 -11.70
CA LEU A 263 -15.35 3.65 -12.99
C LEU A 263 -14.11 3.51 -13.85
N ASN A 264 -13.83 2.30 -14.30
CA ASN A 264 -12.69 1.98 -15.15
C ASN A 264 -13.17 1.25 -16.40
N TRP A 265 -12.67 1.67 -17.56
CA TRP A 265 -13.02 1.05 -18.82
C TRP A 265 -11.78 0.55 -19.57
N ARG A 266 -11.81 -0.73 -19.98
CA ARG A 266 -10.77 -1.44 -20.71
C ARG A 266 -11.32 -2.11 -21.99
N GLY A 267 -12.24 -1.46 -22.68
CA GLY A 267 -12.87 -2.00 -23.90
C GLY A 267 -11.98 -2.01 -25.13
N ILE A 268 -10.83 -1.30 -25.10
CA ILE A 268 -9.80 -1.33 -26.15
C ILE A 268 -8.56 -2.02 -25.57
N PRO A 269 -7.96 -3.00 -26.29
CA PRO A 269 -6.76 -3.68 -25.82
C PRO A 269 -5.63 -2.70 -25.45
N GLY A 270 -5.11 -2.84 -24.24
CA GLY A 270 -4.04 -1.99 -23.71
C GLY A 270 -4.47 -0.60 -23.24
N LEU A 271 -5.73 -0.19 -23.40
CA LEU A 271 -6.24 1.09 -22.93
C LEU A 271 -7.06 0.92 -21.65
N LEU A 272 -6.71 1.67 -20.63
CA LEU A 272 -7.50 1.94 -19.44
C LEU A 272 -7.85 3.43 -19.43
N VAL A 273 -9.11 3.77 -19.28
CA VAL A 273 -9.59 5.13 -18.96
C VAL A 273 -10.51 5.02 -17.77
N GLY A 274 -10.34 5.88 -16.79
CA GLY A 274 -11.14 5.82 -15.58
C GLY A 274 -11.12 7.10 -14.76
N GLY A 275 -11.75 7.00 -13.61
CA GLY A 275 -11.78 8.04 -12.60
C GLY A 275 -12.56 7.60 -11.39
N SER A 276 -12.37 8.33 -10.30
CA SER A 276 -12.99 8.03 -9.03
C SER A 276 -13.47 9.29 -8.31
N VAL A 277 -14.32 9.09 -7.34
CA VAL A 277 -14.74 10.09 -6.37
C VAL A 277 -14.89 9.47 -5.00
N PHE A 278 -14.40 10.18 -3.99
CA PHE A 278 -14.59 9.87 -2.57
C PHE A 278 -15.11 11.12 -1.87
N THR A 279 -16.11 10.96 -0.99
CA THR A 279 -16.60 12.08 -0.18
C THR A 279 -17.18 11.61 1.16
N GLY A 280 -16.80 12.26 2.23
CA GLY A 280 -17.27 11.93 3.58
C GLY A 280 -17.09 13.07 4.57
N GLY A 281 -17.87 13.05 5.64
CA GLY A 281 -17.61 13.87 6.82
C GLY A 281 -16.29 13.46 7.48
N ALA A 282 -15.54 14.41 8.03
CA ALA A 282 -14.22 14.14 8.56
C ALA A 282 -13.98 14.74 9.96
N THR A 283 -15.02 15.12 10.67
CA THR A 283 -14.89 15.73 12.01
C THR A 283 -15.52 14.89 13.11
N HIS A 284 -16.35 13.93 12.75
CA HIS A 284 -17.02 12.99 13.67
C HIS A 284 -17.75 13.65 14.84
N GLY A 285 -18.13 14.92 14.67
CA GLY A 285 -18.76 15.75 15.72
C GLY A 285 -17.82 16.14 16.86
N GLN A 286 -16.51 16.06 16.66
CA GLN A 286 -15.48 16.31 17.67
C GLN A 286 -14.65 17.58 17.38
N ALA A 287 -14.93 18.30 16.28
CA ALA A 287 -14.28 19.57 15.96
C ALA A 287 -15.25 20.76 16.15
N VAL A 288 -14.70 21.98 16.12
CA VAL A 288 -15.44 23.23 16.28
C VAL A 288 -16.48 23.48 15.17
N ALA A 289 -16.31 22.82 14.03
CA ALA A 289 -17.24 22.85 12.90
C ALA A 289 -17.23 21.51 12.17
N SER A 290 -18.36 21.14 11.58
CA SER A 290 -18.41 19.97 10.68
C SER A 290 -17.69 20.28 9.38
N ALA A 291 -16.89 19.34 8.91
CA ALA A 291 -16.22 19.44 7.61
C ALA A 291 -16.35 18.16 6.80
N ARG A 292 -16.23 18.32 5.50
CA ARG A 292 -16.30 17.26 4.49
C ARG A 292 -15.04 17.28 3.66
N VAL A 293 -14.44 16.12 3.49
CA VAL A 293 -13.40 15.88 2.50
C VAL A 293 -14.05 15.36 1.22
N THR A 294 -13.61 15.87 0.07
CA THR A 294 -13.95 15.33 -1.24
C THR A 294 -12.67 15.24 -2.07
N LEU A 295 -12.39 14.05 -2.59
CA LEU A 295 -11.28 13.77 -3.50
C LEU A 295 -11.86 13.16 -4.78
N TRP A 296 -11.34 13.55 -5.94
CA TRP A 296 -11.67 12.91 -7.20
C TRP A 296 -10.44 12.87 -8.11
N ASP A 297 -10.42 11.90 -9.00
CA ASP A 297 -9.41 11.76 -10.03
C ASP A 297 -10.00 11.41 -11.38
N ALA A 298 -9.20 11.68 -12.44
CA ALA A 298 -9.41 11.15 -13.78
C ALA A 298 -8.06 10.66 -14.30
N HIS A 299 -8.02 9.46 -14.85
CA HIS A 299 -6.79 8.82 -15.27
C HIS A 299 -6.93 8.01 -16.56
N ALA A 300 -5.78 7.83 -17.22
CA ALA A 300 -5.67 6.93 -18.35
C ALA A 300 -4.29 6.25 -18.37
N ARG A 301 -4.24 5.00 -18.81
CA ARG A 301 -3.02 4.28 -19.17
C ARG A 301 -3.23 3.58 -20.49
N TRP A 302 -2.28 3.71 -21.41
CA TRP A 302 -2.35 3.11 -22.73
C TRP A 302 -1.02 2.46 -23.13
N THR A 303 -1.09 1.19 -23.51
CA THR A 303 0.09 0.39 -23.86
C THR A 303 0.09 -0.03 -25.34
N PRO A 304 0.21 0.93 -26.30
CA PRO A 304 0.23 0.61 -27.73
C PRO A 304 1.61 0.07 -28.13
N GLY A 305 1.67 -1.21 -28.47
CA GLY A 305 2.90 -1.86 -28.93
C GLY A 305 4.00 -1.87 -27.88
N ARG A 306 5.05 -1.05 -28.06
CA ARG A 306 6.19 -0.95 -27.12
C ARG A 306 6.10 0.23 -26.15
N TRP A 307 5.09 1.07 -26.30
CA TRP A 307 4.87 2.22 -25.44
C TRP A 307 4.03 1.87 -24.23
N ASP A 308 4.29 2.54 -23.13
CA ASP A 308 3.42 2.59 -21.95
C ASP A 308 3.26 4.05 -21.55
N LEU A 309 2.07 4.58 -21.77
CA LEU A 309 1.71 5.97 -21.56
C LEU A 309 0.71 6.03 -20.40
N ALA A 310 0.95 6.91 -19.42
CA ALA A 310 0.04 7.12 -18.31
C ALA A 310 -0.13 8.60 -18.01
N ALA A 311 -1.34 9.00 -17.62
CA ALA A 311 -1.63 10.33 -17.13
C ALA A 311 -2.73 10.27 -16.08
N LEU A 312 -2.65 11.17 -15.09
CA LEU A 312 -3.64 11.31 -14.05
C LEU A 312 -3.73 12.77 -13.61
N TYR A 313 -4.93 13.23 -13.30
CA TYR A 313 -5.21 14.46 -12.55
C TYR A 313 -6.05 14.12 -11.32
N SER A 314 -5.70 14.67 -10.17
CA SER A 314 -6.47 14.52 -8.93
C SER A 314 -6.63 15.86 -8.22
N ARG A 315 -7.78 16.03 -7.57
CA ARG A 315 -8.09 17.21 -6.77
C ARG A 315 -8.85 16.85 -5.50
N GLY A 316 -8.34 17.38 -4.38
CA GLY A 316 -8.98 17.30 -3.07
C GLY A 316 -9.48 18.66 -2.59
N THR A 317 -10.56 18.64 -1.81
CA THR A 317 -11.13 19.81 -1.14
C THR A 317 -11.58 19.46 0.27
N ILE A 318 -11.41 20.41 1.19
CA ILE A 318 -11.90 20.31 2.57
C ILE A 318 -12.81 21.51 2.84
N SER A 319 -14.04 21.25 3.27
CA SER A 319 -15.01 22.32 3.57
C SER A 319 -14.80 22.88 4.99
N ASN A 320 -15.34 24.08 5.24
CA ASN A 320 -15.36 24.76 6.55
C ASN A 320 -13.98 24.97 7.19
N THR A 321 -12.90 25.01 6.38
CA THR A 321 -11.54 25.15 6.87
C THR A 321 -11.27 26.50 7.54
N ALA A 322 -12.08 27.56 7.28
CA ALA A 322 -11.98 28.82 8.02
C ALA A 322 -12.23 28.61 9.52
N ALA A 323 -13.33 27.97 9.88
CA ALA A 323 -13.68 27.71 11.27
C ALA A 323 -12.69 26.72 11.96
N LEU A 324 -12.21 25.72 11.21
CA LEU A 324 -11.23 24.76 11.72
C LEU A 324 -9.86 25.40 11.95
N ASN A 325 -9.45 26.32 11.09
CA ASN A 325 -8.16 27.01 11.19
C ASN A 325 -8.16 28.16 12.20
N ALA A 326 -9.31 28.72 12.55
CA ALA A 326 -9.36 29.86 13.48
C ALA A 326 -8.58 29.62 14.79
N PRO A 327 -8.70 28.44 15.48
CA PRO A 327 -7.89 28.14 16.66
C PRO A 327 -6.43 27.78 16.34
N LEU A 328 -6.09 27.53 15.06
CA LEU A 328 -4.76 27.09 14.64
C LEU A 328 -3.89 28.23 14.10
N VAL A 329 -4.42 29.46 14.02
CA VAL A 329 -3.67 30.62 13.55
C VAL A 329 -2.38 30.82 14.34
N GLY A 330 -1.27 31.02 13.63
CA GLY A 330 0.08 31.13 14.22
C GLY A 330 0.87 29.82 14.23
N ASN A 331 0.25 28.70 13.95
CA ASN A 331 0.96 27.42 13.73
C ASN A 331 1.52 27.33 12.29
N PRO A 332 2.58 26.53 12.07
CA PRO A 332 3.23 26.43 10.77
C PRO A 332 2.37 25.78 9.68
N THR A 333 1.45 24.87 10.05
CA THR A 333 0.68 24.10 9.07
C THR A 333 -0.82 24.21 9.30
N LEU A 334 -1.50 25.00 8.45
CA LEU A 334 -2.96 25.14 8.49
C LEU A 334 -3.62 24.18 7.48
N ILE A 335 -4.89 23.84 7.74
CA ILE A 335 -5.69 22.94 6.90
C ILE A 335 -6.00 23.63 5.57
N PRO A 336 -5.57 23.10 4.40
CA PRO A 336 -5.85 23.68 3.11
C PRO A 336 -7.32 23.51 2.73
N LYS A 337 -7.88 24.48 2.01
CA LYS A 337 -9.21 24.39 1.41
C LYS A 337 -9.21 23.51 0.19
N SER A 338 -8.13 23.52 -0.59
CA SER A 338 -7.98 22.70 -1.80
C SER A 338 -6.52 22.39 -2.09
N PHE A 339 -6.30 21.25 -2.72
CA PHE A 339 -5.02 20.74 -3.20
C PHE A 339 -5.25 19.93 -4.47
N ASP A 340 -4.28 19.90 -5.37
CA ASP A 340 -4.38 19.19 -6.65
C ASP A 340 -3.02 18.82 -7.23
N GLY A 341 -3.04 17.92 -8.20
CA GLY A 341 -1.86 17.54 -8.96
C GLY A 341 -2.20 16.74 -10.20
N TRP A 342 -1.24 16.69 -11.11
CA TRP A 342 -1.32 15.85 -12.30
C TRP A 342 0.07 15.37 -12.70
N TYR A 343 0.10 14.24 -13.39
CA TYR A 343 1.32 13.78 -14.06
C TYR A 343 1.02 13.20 -15.44
N ALA A 344 2.06 13.17 -16.26
CA ALA A 344 2.11 12.41 -17.49
C ALA A 344 3.44 11.66 -17.55
N GLN A 345 3.37 10.38 -17.94
CA GLN A 345 4.51 9.47 -18.04
C GLN A 345 4.51 8.77 -19.40
N ALA A 346 5.69 8.58 -19.95
CA ALA A 346 5.90 7.76 -21.12
C ALA A 346 7.10 6.84 -20.89
N ALA A 347 6.91 5.56 -21.13
CA ALA A 347 7.97 4.56 -21.16
C ALA A 347 7.97 3.85 -22.50
N TYR A 348 9.13 3.38 -22.92
CA TYR A 348 9.29 2.66 -24.18
C TYR A 348 10.13 1.41 -23.98
N LYS A 349 9.59 0.22 -24.30
CA LYS A 349 10.33 -1.04 -24.28
C LYS A 349 11.37 -1.03 -25.40
N LEU A 350 12.55 -0.47 -25.09
CA LEU A 350 13.63 -0.26 -26.04
C LEU A 350 14.21 -1.58 -26.56
N TRP A 351 14.40 -2.52 -25.65
CA TRP A 351 15.00 -3.81 -25.92
C TRP A 351 14.32 -4.91 -25.10
N SER A 352 14.20 -6.11 -25.66
CA SER A 352 13.78 -7.31 -24.92
C SER A 352 14.43 -8.55 -25.56
N HIS A 353 14.83 -9.48 -24.72
CA HIS A 353 15.38 -10.78 -25.09
C HIS A 353 15.04 -11.79 -24.00
N GLU A 354 14.31 -12.85 -24.37
CA GLU A 354 13.73 -13.79 -23.41
C GLU A 354 12.93 -13.02 -22.33
N ASP A 355 13.26 -13.23 -21.05
CA ASP A 355 12.62 -12.56 -19.91
C ASP A 355 13.19 -11.15 -19.63
N TYR A 356 14.33 -10.81 -20.22
CA TYR A 356 14.97 -9.51 -20.02
C TYR A 356 14.29 -8.41 -20.83
N ALA A 357 14.12 -7.24 -20.24
CA ALA A 357 13.67 -6.07 -20.98
C ALA A 357 14.27 -4.79 -20.40
N LEU A 358 14.60 -3.84 -21.27
CA LEU A 358 15.05 -2.50 -20.90
C LEU A 358 14.00 -1.48 -21.36
N SER A 359 13.50 -0.70 -20.42
CA SER A 359 12.46 0.29 -20.66
C SER A 359 12.85 1.65 -20.06
N PRO A 360 13.48 2.55 -20.86
CA PRO A 360 13.62 3.95 -20.45
C PRO A 360 12.26 4.62 -20.33
N PHE A 361 12.17 5.61 -19.43
CA PHE A 361 10.96 6.38 -19.19
C PHE A 361 11.27 7.84 -18.86
N VAL A 362 10.25 8.67 -19.03
CA VAL A 362 10.20 10.05 -18.53
C VAL A 362 8.84 10.29 -17.89
N ARG A 363 8.82 10.99 -16.75
CA ARG A 363 7.63 11.45 -16.06
C ARG A 363 7.77 12.94 -15.76
N TYR A 364 6.72 13.69 -16.06
CA TYR A 364 6.55 15.06 -15.62
C TYR A 364 5.34 15.11 -14.70
N GLU A 365 5.51 15.76 -13.56
CA GLU A 365 4.46 15.90 -12.57
C GLU A 365 4.43 17.32 -12.00
N GLN A 366 3.24 17.74 -11.65
CA GLN A 366 2.98 19.03 -11.02
C GLN A 366 1.95 18.82 -9.92
N PHE A 367 2.26 19.28 -8.71
CA PHE A 367 1.34 19.15 -7.58
C PHE A 367 1.44 20.31 -6.62
N ASN A 368 0.36 20.54 -5.86
CA ASN A 368 0.26 21.58 -4.86
C ASN A 368 -0.62 21.09 -3.71
N THR A 369 -0.03 20.88 -2.55
CA THR A 369 -0.68 20.36 -1.35
C THR A 369 -1.51 21.40 -0.60
N ALA A 370 -1.34 22.69 -0.91
CA ALA A 370 -2.14 23.78 -0.34
C ALA A 370 -2.43 24.88 -1.40
N ARG A 371 -3.22 24.49 -2.41
CA ARG A 371 -3.60 25.35 -3.54
C ARG A 371 -4.34 26.62 -3.12
N SER A 372 -5.15 26.51 -2.06
CA SER A 372 -5.85 27.63 -1.47
C SER A 372 -6.19 27.38 -0.01
N PHE A 373 -6.26 28.44 0.76
CA PHE A 373 -6.82 28.48 2.10
C PHE A 373 -8.17 29.22 2.09
N ALA A 374 -9.00 28.96 3.10
CA ALA A 374 -10.16 29.81 3.36
C ALA A 374 -9.70 31.16 3.94
N ASP A 375 -10.46 32.19 3.70
CA ASP A 375 -10.18 33.51 4.28
C ASP A 375 -10.34 33.50 5.80
N LEU A 376 -9.28 33.86 6.50
CA LEU A 376 -9.21 33.96 7.96
C LEU A 376 -9.21 35.43 8.45
N GLY A 377 -9.34 36.40 7.53
CA GLY A 377 -9.24 37.81 7.78
C GLY A 377 -7.87 38.44 7.45
N PRO A 378 -7.76 39.74 7.52
CA PRO A 378 -6.56 40.48 7.12
C PRO A 378 -5.31 40.03 7.86
N GLY A 379 -4.29 39.58 7.12
CA GLY A 379 -3.00 39.19 7.65
C GLY A 379 -2.97 37.79 8.31
N LEU A 380 -4.09 37.05 8.37
CA LEU A 380 -4.20 35.75 9.00
C LEU A 380 -4.27 34.59 7.99
N THR A 381 -4.70 34.87 6.76
CA THR A 381 -4.81 33.86 5.71
C THR A 381 -3.43 33.58 5.13
N PRO A 382 -2.93 32.27 5.18
CA PRO A 382 -1.67 31.93 4.57
C PRO A 382 -1.70 32.12 3.05
N ALA A 383 -0.54 32.39 2.47
CA ALA A 383 -0.37 32.28 1.02
C ALA A 383 -0.51 30.82 0.57
N ALA A 384 -0.99 30.60 -0.65
CA ALA A 384 -0.98 29.29 -1.27
C ALA A 384 0.46 28.72 -1.29
N ALA A 385 0.59 27.42 -1.10
CA ALA A 385 1.89 26.76 -1.25
C ALA A 385 2.41 26.93 -2.70
N PRO A 386 3.73 26.95 -2.91
CA PRO A 386 4.29 26.90 -4.25
C PRO A 386 3.88 25.60 -4.96
N THR A 387 3.61 25.70 -6.25
CA THR A 387 3.30 24.51 -7.06
C THR A 387 4.61 23.83 -7.45
N GLU A 388 4.89 22.67 -6.87
CA GLU A 388 6.07 21.88 -7.22
C GLU A 388 5.93 21.25 -8.61
N ARG A 389 7.05 21.16 -9.33
CA ARG A 389 7.16 20.52 -10.64
C ARG A 389 8.36 19.60 -10.62
N VAL A 390 8.14 18.34 -10.94
CA VAL A 390 9.19 17.32 -10.92
C VAL A 390 9.33 16.69 -12.30
N VAL A 391 10.55 16.56 -12.75
CA VAL A 391 10.92 15.74 -13.91
C VAL A 391 11.68 14.54 -13.42
N THR A 392 11.18 13.35 -13.73
CA THR A 392 11.86 12.09 -13.46
C THR A 392 12.25 11.45 -14.80
N VAL A 393 13.52 11.11 -14.96
CA VAL A 393 14.04 10.38 -16.12
C VAL A 393 14.80 9.17 -15.62
N GLY A 394 14.52 8.01 -16.19
CA GLY A 394 15.15 6.79 -15.73
C GLY A 394 14.94 5.61 -16.67
N ALA A 395 15.27 4.43 -16.18
CA ALA A 395 15.06 3.18 -16.88
C ALA A 395 14.79 2.03 -15.90
N ASN A 396 13.96 1.10 -16.34
CA ASN A 396 13.76 -0.20 -15.71
C ASN A 396 14.45 -1.27 -16.51
N PHE A 397 15.21 -2.11 -15.82
CA PHE A 397 15.76 -3.35 -16.37
C PHE A 397 15.02 -4.52 -15.71
N GLN A 398 14.12 -5.13 -16.45
CA GLN A 398 13.41 -6.34 -16.03
C GLN A 398 14.35 -7.54 -16.20
N VAL A 399 14.59 -8.27 -15.09
CA VAL A 399 15.44 -9.46 -15.05
C VAL A 399 14.61 -10.71 -15.31
N THR A 400 13.40 -10.75 -14.75
CA THR A 400 12.34 -11.72 -14.99
C THR A 400 11.00 -11.00 -14.88
N PRO A 401 9.86 -11.61 -15.23
CA PRO A 401 8.55 -10.99 -14.98
C PRO A 401 8.33 -10.53 -13.53
N GLY A 402 8.97 -11.23 -12.56
CA GLY A 402 8.85 -10.95 -11.14
C GLY A 402 10.00 -10.16 -10.51
N VAL A 403 11.02 -9.71 -11.27
CA VAL A 403 12.19 -8.98 -10.72
C VAL A 403 12.59 -7.83 -11.63
N VAL A 404 12.73 -6.63 -11.06
CA VAL A 404 13.11 -5.41 -11.77
C VAL A 404 14.22 -4.65 -11.04
N VAL A 405 15.18 -4.14 -11.79
CA VAL A 405 16.17 -3.16 -11.33
C VAL A 405 15.79 -1.81 -11.94
N LYS A 406 15.78 -0.77 -11.12
CA LYS A 406 15.36 0.58 -11.51
C LYS A 406 16.47 1.58 -11.25
N ALA A 407 16.57 2.58 -12.11
CA ALA A 407 17.43 3.74 -11.87
C ALA A 407 16.75 4.99 -12.40
N ASP A 408 16.75 6.08 -11.62
CA ASP A 408 16.22 7.35 -12.08
C ASP A 408 16.95 8.57 -11.48
N LEU A 409 16.73 9.71 -12.12
CA LEU A 409 17.09 11.03 -11.67
C LEU A 409 15.80 11.85 -11.51
N GLN A 410 15.59 12.41 -10.33
CA GLN A 410 14.48 13.32 -10.04
C GLN A 410 15.00 14.76 -9.91
N ARG A 411 14.34 15.67 -10.62
CA ARG A 411 14.64 17.11 -10.58
C ARG A 411 13.41 17.91 -10.19
N PHE A 412 13.50 18.55 -9.02
CA PHE A 412 12.49 19.42 -8.45
C PHE A 412 12.78 20.86 -8.85
N ARG A 413 11.75 21.62 -9.17
CA ARG A 413 11.90 23.01 -9.59
C ARG A 413 11.94 23.98 -8.41
N GLU A 414 10.99 23.83 -7.49
CA GLU A 414 10.87 24.70 -6.33
C GLU A 414 11.83 24.22 -5.22
N ASN A 415 11.70 22.99 -4.75
CA ASN A 415 12.59 22.40 -3.76
C ASN A 415 13.79 21.70 -4.42
N ARG A 416 14.76 22.49 -4.90
CA ARG A 416 15.96 21.94 -5.57
C ARG A 416 16.86 21.08 -4.68
N ASP A 417 16.71 21.15 -3.37
CA ASP A 417 17.48 20.35 -2.43
C ASP A 417 16.97 18.89 -2.39
N ALA A 418 15.73 18.66 -2.83
CA ALA A 418 15.16 17.34 -3.05
C ALA A 418 15.65 16.63 -4.34
N ASN A 419 16.44 17.31 -5.20
CA ASN A 419 17.02 16.67 -6.39
C ASN A 419 17.86 15.47 -5.99
N ARG A 420 17.61 14.29 -6.62
CA ARG A 420 18.24 13.05 -6.22
C ARG A 420 18.42 12.07 -7.37
N VAL A 421 19.41 11.20 -7.20
CA VAL A 421 19.61 9.98 -8.00
C VAL A 421 19.12 8.81 -7.18
N ASN A 422 18.32 7.94 -7.78
CA ASN A 422 17.74 6.79 -7.11
C ASN A 422 18.10 5.50 -7.83
N LEU A 423 18.33 4.44 -7.06
CA LEU A 423 18.45 3.06 -7.54
C LEU A 423 17.44 2.22 -6.77
N GLY A 424 16.84 1.24 -7.42
CA GLY A 424 15.85 0.37 -6.81
C GLY A 424 15.94 -1.07 -7.30
N LEU A 425 15.62 -1.99 -6.42
CA LEU A 425 15.37 -3.40 -6.72
C LEU A 425 13.95 -3.72 -6.27
N GLY A 426 13.12 -4.23 -7.17
CA GLY A 426 11.77 -4.64 -6.87
C GLY A 426 11.50 -6.08 -7.27
N TRP A 427 10.64 -6.77 -6.53
CA TRP A 427 10.16 -8.10 -6.87
C TRP A 427 8.67 -8.25 -6.61
N SER A 428 8.04 -9.22 -7.28
CA SER A 428 6.67 -9.68 -7.01
C SER A 428 6.45 -11.11 -7.52
N PHE A 429 5.64 -11.89 -6.84
CA PHE A 429 5.21 -13.23 -7.24
C PHE A 429 3.82 -13.60 -6.71
#